data_be337eb847f5f101615bc7ea9da50c24
#
_entry.id   be337eb847f5f101615bc7ea9da50c24
#
_cell.length_a   1.000
_cell.length_b   1.000
_cell.length_c   1.000
_cell.angle_alpha   90.00
_cell.angle_beta   90.00
_cell.angle_gamma   90.00
#
_symmetry.space_group_name_H-M   'P 1'
#
loop_
_entity.id
_entity.type
_entity.pdbx_description
1 polymer ?
#
loop_
_entity_poly.entity_id
_entity_poly.type
_entity_poly.pdbx_seq_one_letter_code
_entity_poly.pdbx_strand_id
1 'polypeptide(L)'
;TEAESILTPHDNSRIMYLGTPQTTFTVYRKLAERNYRPFIWPARFPKDITPYEGLIAPQLQEDIDNGALPWACTDPDRFDDDDLVDREASMGRSNFALQFMLDTSLSDAEKFPLKMADLVITSVNPTDAPENIVWCSDPANILKDLPTVGLPGDYFYSPMQLQGEWSPYTETICSVDPSGRGADETAAAYISQKNGILYLHEMRAYRDGYSDNTLLDILRGCKKYGATTLVVESNFGDGIVA
;
A
#
# COMPACT_ATOMS: atom_id res chain seq x y z
N THR A 1 21.34 14.72 -7.43
CA THR A 1 21.89 13.42 -7.89
C THR A 1 23.33 13.60 -8.36
N GLU A 2 24.13 12.52 -8.41
CA GLU A 2 25.50 12.59 -9.00
C GLU A 2 25.47 13.11 -10.43
N ALA A 3 24.42 12.81 -11.20
CA ALA A 3 24.22 13.31 -12.56
C ALA A 3 24.12 14.85 -12.63
N GLU A 4 23.58 15.51 -11.62
CA GLU A 4 23.47 16.97 -11.57
C GLU A 4 24.85 17.64 -11.44
N SER A 5 25.80 16.98 -10.77
CA SER A 5 27.16 17.50 -10.59
C SER A 5 27.99 17.46 -11.88
N ILE A 6 27.60 16.66 -12.86
CA ILE A 6 28.28 16.51 -14.16
C ILE A 6 27.72 17.50 -15.17
N LEU A 7 26.56 18.11 -14.91
CA LEU A 7 25.91 19.02 -15.83
C LEU A 7 26.70 20.33 -15.94
N THR A 8 27.11 20.67 -17.14
CA THR A 8 27.75 21.98 -17.39
C THR A 8 26.71 23.08 -17.17
N PRO A 9 27.03 24.15 -16.44
CA PRO A 9 26.13 25.28 -16.22
C PRO A 9 25.95 26.09 -17.52
N HIS A 10 25.05 25.61 -18.36
CA HIS A 10 24.73 26.24 -19.65
C HIS A 10 23.19 26.23 -19.82
N ASP A 11 22.64 27.30 -20.44
CA ASP A 11 21.17 27.44 -20.57
C ASP A 11 20.48 26.28 -21.29
N ASN A 12 21.20 25.54 -22.12
CA ASN A 12 20.71 24.38 -22.85
C ASN A 12 21.01 23.02 -22.18
N SER A 13 21.70 23.03 -21.04
CA SER A 13 22.00 21.79 -20.32
C SER A 13 20.76 21.27 -19.66
N ARG A 14 20.44 19.97 -19.88
CA ARG A 14 19.22 19.35 -19.38
C ARG A 14 19.50 17.94 -18.94
N ILE A 15 18.79 17.51 -17.89
CA ILE A 15 18.70 16.10 -17.49
C ILE A 15 17.26 15.66 -17.73
N MET A 16 17.10 14.54 -18.42
CA MET A 16 15.82 13.93 -18.68
C MET A 16 15.80 12.52 -18.05
N TYR A 17 14.83 12.26 -17.18
CA TYR A 17 14.58 10.94 -16.62
C TYR A 17 13.38 10.34 -17.32
N LEU A 18 13.57 9.18 -17.94
CA LEU A 18 12.51 8.43 -18.63
C LEU A 18 12.30 7.09 -17.94
N GLY A 19 11.06 6.68 -17.80
CA GLY A 19 10.71 5.36 -17.29
C GLY A 19 9.25 5.23 -16.89
N THR A 20 8.89 4.02 -16.48
CA THR A 20 7.55 3.66 -16.02
C THR A 20 7.53 3.65 -14.50
N PRO A 21 6.56 4.29 -13.83
CA PRO A 21 6.39 4.17 -12.39
C PRO A 21 5.99 2.74 -12.04
N GLN A 22 6.54 2.18 -10.98
CA GLN A 22 6.20 0.82 -10.52
C GLN A 22 5.21 0.84 -9.35
N THR A 23 5.18 1.93 -8.60
CA THR A 23 4.30 2.17 -7.44
C THR A 23 4.04 3.66 -7.32
N THR A 24 3.10 4.06 -6.47
CA THR A 24 2.87 5.47 -6.13
C THR A 24 4.11 6.14 -5.53
N PHE A 25 4.97 5.40 -4.81
CA PHE A 25 6.20 5.89 -4.20
C PHE A 25 7.43 5.69 -5.10
N THR A 26 7.44 6.30 -6.28
CA THR A 26 8.55 6.19 -7.23
C THR A 26 9.56 7.31 -7.13
N VAL A 27 10.74 7.10 -7.74
CA VAL A 27 11.74 8.15 -7.92
C VAL A 27 11.18 9.37 -8.67
N TYR A 28 10.24 9.17 -9.58
CA TYR A 28 9.64 10.26 -10.39
C TYR A 28 8.87 11.25 -9.53
N ARG A 29 8.14 10.79 -8.50
CA ARG A 29 7.45 11.67 -7.54
C ARG A 29 8.47 12.50 -6.73
N LYS A 30 9.56 11.87 -6.26
CA LYS A 30 10.65 12.57 -5.56
C LYS A 30 11.38 13.57 -6.44
N LEU A 31 11.45 13.35 -7.75
CA LEU A 31 12.04 14.30 -8.69
C LEU A 31 11.17 15.57 -8.84
N ALA A 32 9.84 15.43 -8.80
CA ALA A 32 8.94 16.58 -8.80
C ALA A 32 9.19 17.51 -7.60
N GLU A 33 9.44 16.95 -6.42
CA GLU A 33 9.82 17.70 -5.20
C GLU A 33 11.16 18.45 -5.33
N ARG A 34 12.00 18.05 -6.29
CA ARG A 34 13.31 18.64 -6.61
C ARG A 34 13.30 19.55 -7.83
N ASN A 35 12.16 20.15 -8.15
CA ASN A 35 11.97 21.06 -9.28
C ASN A 35 12.12 20.41 -10.68
N TYR A 36 12.11 19.09 -10.80
CA TYR A 36 11.91 18.46 -12.10
C TYR A 36 10.45 18.59 -12.50
N ARG A 37 10.21 18.84 -13.77
CA ARG A 37 8.86 18.91 -14.32
C ARG A 37 8.49 17.54 -14.88
N PRO A 38 7.63 16.76 -14.21
CA PRO A 38 7.16 15.49 -14.73
C PRO A 38 6.09 15.72 -15.82
N PHE A 39 6.09 14.83 -16.80
CA PHE A 39 5.06 14.72 -17.81
C PHE A 39 4.67 13.25 -17.92
N ILE A 40 3.39 12.96 -17.74
CA ILE A 40 2.83 11.61 -17.91
C ILE A 40 2.19 11.54 -19.27
N TRP A 41 2.56 10.52 -20.06
CA TRP A 41 2.06 10.27 -21.38
C TRP A 41 1.49 8.85 -21.48
N PRO A 42 0.21 8.64 -21.08
CA PRO A 42 -0.46 7.35 -21.22
C PRO A 42 -0.65 6.99 -22.71
N ALA A 43 -0.68 5.69 -23.02
CA ALA A 43 -0.90 5.22 -24.40
C ALA A 43 -2.33 5.43 -24.91
N ARG A 44 -3.29 5.62 -24.00
CA ARG A 44 -4.67 5.98 -24.32
C ARG A 44 -5.09 7.24 -23.57
N PHE A 45 -5.95 8.04 -24.18
CA PHE A 45 -6.58 9.16 -23.45
C PHE A 45 -7.36 8.61 -22.24
N PRO A 46 -7.00 8.98 -21.01
CA PRO A 46 -7.64 8.44 -19.82
C PRO A 46 -9.12 8.87 -19.73
N LYS A 47 -9.97 7.96 -19.26
CA LYS A 47 -11.39 8.27 -18.95
C LYS A 47 -11.54 9.14 -17.72
N ASP A 48 -10.61 8.99 -16.78
CA ASP A 48 -10.48 9.76 -15.55
C ASP A 48 -9.06 10.25 -15.44
N ILE A 49 -8.88 11.56 -15.35
CA ILE A 49 -7.57 12.21 -15.23
C ILE A 49 -7.11 12.37 -13.77
N THR A 50 -7.99 12.10 -12.81
CA THR A 50 -7.71 12.26 -11.37
C THR A 50 -6.47 11.51 -10.90
N PRO A 51 -6.21 10.25 -11.33
CA PRO A 51 -5.02 9.50 -10.93
C PRO A 51 -3.69 10.14 -11.34
N TYR A 52 -3.71 11.03 -12.31
CA TYR A 52 -2.50 11.68 -12.85
C TYR A 52 -2.17 13.00 -12.16
N GLU A 53 -2.97 13.45 -11.21
CA GLU A 53 -2.71 14.63 -10.35
C GLU A 53 -2.31 15.90 -11.11
N GLY A 54 -2.82 16.10 -12.34
CA GLY A 54 -2.48 17.25 -13.19
C GLY A 54 -1.11 17.18 -13.87
N LEU A 55 -0.48 16.00 -13.90
CA LEU A 55 0.83 15.76 -14.49
C LEU A 55 0.76 15.21 -15.93
N ILE A 56 -0.41 15.12 -16.52
CA ILE A 56 -0.54 14.76 -17.94
C ILE A 56 0.26 15.75 -18.79
N ALA A 57 0.92 15.22 -19.82
CA ALA A 57 1.68 16.05 -20.76
C ALA A 57 0.80 17.17 -21.34
N PRO A 58 1.26 18.44 -21.38
CA PRO A 58 0.44 19.57 -21.79
C PRO A 58 -0.23 19.41 -23.15
N GLN A 59 0.43 18.75 -24.08
CA GLN A 59 -0.10 18.48 -25.40
C GLN A 59 -1.31 17.53 -25.33
N LEU A 60 -1.23 16.46 -24.54
CA LEU A 60 -2.36 15.55 -24.33
C LEU A 60 -3.50 16.22 -23.56
N GLN A 61 -3.17 17.11 -22.63
CA GLN A 61 -4.20 17.89 -21.94
C GLN A 61 -4.95 18.81 -22.91
N GLU A 62 -4.24 19.45 -23.83
CA GLU A 62 -4.84 20.27 -24.88
C GLU A 62 -5.76 19.42 -25.79
N ASP A 63 -5.33 18.22 -26.16
CA ASP A 63 -6.15 17.29 -26.96
C ASP A 63 -7.42 16.87 -26.22
N ILE A 64 -7.32 16.59 -24.91
CA ILE A 64 -8.47 16.27 -24.05
C ILE A 64 -9.44 17.45 -23.98
N ASP A 65 -8.93 18.66 -23.77
CA ASP A 65 -9.73 19.88 -23.68
C ASP A 65 -10.42 20.22 -25.03
N ASN A 66 -9.80 19.82 -26.15
CA ASN A 66 -10.35 19.91 -27.50
C ASN A 66 -11.31 18.77 -27.86
N GLY A 67 -11.58 17.84 -26.95
CA GLY A 67 -12.58 16.79 -27.12
C GLY A 67 -12.03 15.48 -27.69
N ALA A 68 -10.77 15.17 -27.44
CA ALA A 68 -10.23 13.84 -27.74
C ALA A 68 -11.11 12.75 -27.12
N LEU A 69 -11.36 11.69 -27.88
CA LEU A 69 -12.25 10.62 -27.44
C LEU A 69 -11.57 9.83 -26.30
N PRO A 70 -12.25 9.68 -25.15
CA PRO A 70 -11.74 8.84 -24.07
C PRO A 70 -11.45 7.42 -24.55
N TRP A 71 -10.31 6.90 -24.15
CA TRP A 71 -9.81 5.57 -24.48
C TRP A 71 -9.24 5.41 -25.91
N ALA A 72 -9.25 6.46 -26.75
CA ALA A 72 -8.53 6.46 -28.02
C ALA A 72 -7.01 6.46 -27.80
N CYS A 73 -6.25 5.96 -28.77
CA CYS A 73 -4.78 5.97 -28.74
C CYS A 73 -4.24 7.39 -28.74
N THR A 74 -3.22 7.66 -27.95
CA THR A 74 -2.53 8.96 -27.92
C THR A 74 -1.43 9.09 -28.97
N ASP A 75 -0.91 7.98 -29.44
CA ASP A 75 0.13 7.88 -30.49
C ASP A 75 -0.14 6.67 -31.40
N PRO A 76 -1.09 6.78 -32.34
CA PRO A 76 -1.51 5.67 -33.19
C PRO A 76 -0.45 5.24 -34.19
N ASP A 77 0.56 6.06 -34.48
CA ASP A 77 1.68 5.70 -35.34
C ASP A 77 2.63 4.72 -34.63
N ARG A 78 2.64 4.71 -33.31
CA ARG A 78 3.44 3.82 -32.48
C ARG A 78 2.67 2.59 -32.00
N PHE A 79 1.47 2.79 -31.51
CA PHE A 79 0.55 1.76 -31.04
C PHE A 79 -0.87 2.13 -31.47
N ASP A 80 -1.42 1.36 -32.37
CA ASP A 80 -2.81 1.50 -32.75
C ASP A 80 -3.76 0.82 -31.73
N ASP A 81 -5.06 0.90 -31.98
CA ASP A 81 -6.05 0.34 -31.05
C ASP A 81 -5.98 -1.19 -30.96
N ASP A 82 -5.69 -1.88 -32.06
CA ASP A 82 -5.58 -3.33 -32.09
C ASP A 82 -4.32 -3.79 -31.31
N ASP A 83 -3.18 -3.14 -31.52
CA ASP A 83 -1.97 -3.38 -30.75
C ASP A 83 -2.19 -3.22 -29.24
N LEU A 84 -2.90 -2.17 -28.81
CA LEU A 84 -3.13 -1.93 -27.39
C LEU A 84 -4.14 -2.93 -26.80
N VAL A 85 -5.13 -3.38 -27.56
CA VAL A 85 -6.06 -4.44 -27.13
C VAL A 85 -5.33 -5.76 -26.95
N ASP A 86 -4.48 -6.14 -27.89
CA ASP A 86 -3.70 -7.38 -27.83
C ASP A 86 -2.72 -7.37 -26.64
N ARG A 87 -2.09 -6.23 -26.36
CA ARG A 87 -1.21 -6.07 -25.21
C ARG A 87 -1.96 -6.16 -23.88
N GLU A 88 -3.12 -5.52 -23.77
CA GLU A 88 -3.95 -5.62 -22.58
C GLU A 88 -4.40 -7.07 -22.33
N ALA A 89 -4.81 -7.78 -23.39
CA ALA A 89 -5.17 -9.19 -23.31
C ALA A 89 -4.00 -10.09 -22.90
N SER A 90 -2.80 -9.83 -23.44
CA SER A 90 -1.61 -10.64 -23.18
C SER A 90 -1.04 -10.46 -21.78
N MET A 91 -0.94 -9.21 -21.28
CA MET A 91 -0.28 -8.91 -20.01
C MET A 91 -1.23 -8.77 -18.83
N GLY A 92 -2.53 -8.69 -19.09
CA GLY A 92 -3.57 -8.46 -18.10
C GLY A 92 -3.74 -6.98 -17.74
N ARG A 93 -4.93 -6.68 -17.22
CA ARG A 93 -5.39 -5.30 -16.98
C ARG A 93 -4.49 -4.48 -16.04
N SER A 94 -4.00 -5.11 -14.97
CA SER A 94 -3.15 -4.43 -13.98
C SER A 94 -1.80 -4.03 -14.58
N ASN A 95 -1.15 -4.96 -15.28
CA ASN A 95 0.12 -4.69 -15.95
C ASN A 95 -0.04 -3.67 -17.09
N PHE A 96 -1.15 -3.73 -17.83
CA PHE A 96 -1.45 -2.75 -18.86
C PHE A 96 -1.66 -1.35 -18.26
N ALA A 97 -2.44 -1.24 -17.18
CA ALA A 97 -2.61 0.03 -16.47
C ALA A 97 -1.25 0.61 -16.03
N LEU A 98 -0.37 -0.23 -15.48
CA LEU A 98 0.95 0.20 -15.03
C LEU A 98 1.87 0.61 -16.19
N GLN A 99 1.99 -0.23 -17.23
CA GLN A 99 3.02 -0.08 -18.26
C GLN A 99 2.60 0.87 -19.39
N PHE A 100 1.33 0.89 -19.74
CA PHE A 100 0.80 1.66 -20.87
C PHE A 100 -0.03 2.86 -20.42
N MET A 101 -0.78 2.74 -19.34
CA MET A 101 -1.53 3.86 -18.81
C MET A 101 -0.75 4.67 -17.77
N LEU A 102 0.38 4.17 -17.28
CA LEU A 102 1.21 4.78 -16.23
C LEU A 102 0.42 5.05 -14.94
N ASP A 103 -0.63 4.26 -14.73
CA ASP A 103 -1.50 4.29 -13.57
C ASP A 103 -1.07 3.22 -12.56
N THR A 104 -0.60 3.65 -11.40
CA THR A 104 -0.09 2.77 -10.34
C THR A 104 -1.18 2.26 -9.41
N SER A 105 -2.40 2.75 -9.52
CA SER A 105 -3.48 2.47 -8.56
C SER A 105 -3.81 0.98 -8.43
N LEU A 106 -3.88 0.26 -9.55
CA LEU A 106 -4.14 -1.19 -9.56
C LEU A 106 -2.93 -1.99 -9.06
N SER A 107 -1.72 -1.58 -9.45
CA SER A 107 -0.48 -2.23 -9.00
C SER A 107 -0.29 -2.10 -7.50
N ASP A 108 -0.58 -0.93 -6.94
CA ASP A 108 -0.51 -0.71 -5.50
C ASP A 108 -1.58 -1.51 -4.76
N ALA A 109 -2.79 -1.64 -5.32
CA ALA A 109 -3.86 -2.45 -4.73
C ALA A 109 -3.54 -3.96 -4.71
N GLU A 110 -2.82 -4.46 -5.72
CA GLU A 110 -2.35 -5.85 -5.76
C GLU A 110 -1.16 -6.08 -4.83
N LYS A 111 -0.25 -5.13 -4.77
CA LYS A 111 0.95 -5.19 -3.93
C LYS A 111 0.63 -5.03 -2.45
N PHE A 112 -0.37 -4.24 -2.13
CA PHE A 112 -0.85 -3.98 -0.77
C PHE A 112 -2.32 -4.41 -0.64
N PRO A 113 -2.57 -5.73 -0.50
CA PRO A 113 -3.93 -6.27 -0.48
C PRO A 113 -4.72 -5.85 0.77
N LEU A 114 -4.04 -5.52 1.87
CA LEU A 114 -4.67 -5.05 3.09
C LEU A 114 -4.95 -3.54 2.98
N LYS A 115 -6.21 -3.17 3.07
CA LYS A 115 -6.65 -1.77 3.02
C LYS A 115 -7.09 -1.31 4.40
N MET A 116 -6.83 -0.07 4.75
CA MET A 116 -7.31 0.50 6.01
C MET A 116 -8.84 0.50 6.11
N ALA A 117 -9.54 0.61 4.98
CA ALA A 117 -10.99 0.49 4.92
C ALA A 117 -11.53 -0.89 5.32
N ASP A 118 -10.68 -1.93 5.28
CA ASP A 118 -11.04 -3.30 5.70
C ASP A 118 -10.81 -3.52 7.20
N LEU A 119 -10.26 -2.53 7.91
CA LEU A 119 -10.02 -2.58 9.35
C LEU A 119 -11.20 -1.95 10.09
N VAL A 120 -11.64 -2.64 11.14
CA VAL A 120 -12.64 -2.13 12.08
C VAL A 120 -11.96 -1.83 13.40
N ILE A 121 -12.07 -0.58 13.86
CA ILE A 121 -11.46 -0.13 15.10
C ILE A 121 -12.49 -0.16 16.22
N THR A 122 -12.23 -0.94 17.24
CA THR A 122 -13.06 -1.05 18.43
C THR A 122 -12.19 -1.22 19.67
N SER A 123 -12.80 -1.10 20.84
CA SER A 123 -12.14 -1.44 22.12
C SER A 123 -12.04 -2.97 22.21
N VAL A 124 -10.92 -3.53 21.76
CA VAL A 124 -10.68 -4.97 21.80
C VAL A 124 -10.44 -5.42 23.23
N ASN A 125 -11.30 -6.34 23.72
CA ASN A 125 -11.09 -6.95 25.03
C ASN A 125 -9.96 -7.99 24.94
N PRO A 126 -9.04 -8.08 25.92
CA PRO A 126 -7.90 -8.98 25.85
C PRO A 126 -8.25 -10.47 25.93
N THR A 127 -9.43 -10.84 26.43
CA THR A 127 -9.82 -12.23 26.70
C THR A 127 -11.05 -12.69 25.93
N ASP A 128 -11.95 -11.78 25.61
CA ASP A 128 -13.28 -12.11 25.08
C ASP A 128 -13.62 -11.25 23.87
N ALA A 129 -14.47 -11.77 22.98
CA ALA A 129 -15.01 -11.04 21.85
C ALA A 129 -16.53 -11.26 21.73
N PRO A 130 -17.26 -10.34 21.08
CA PRO A 130 -18.68 -10.53 20.78
C PRO A 130 -18.87 -11.69 19.80
N GLU A 131 -20.05 -12.24 19.78
CA GLU A 131 -20.42 -13.33 18.87
C GLU A 131 -20.30 -12.89 17.42
N ASN A 132 -20.68 -11.64 17.12
CA ASN A 132 -20.64 -11.08 15.78
C ASN A 132 -20.32 -9.58 15.78
N ILE A 133 -19.69 -9.10 14.69
CA ILE A 133 -19.42 -7.69 14.41
C ILE A 133 -20.13 -7.32 13.10
N VAL A 134 -21.05 -6.36 13.15
CA VAL A 134 -21.65 -5.77 11.96
C VAL A 134 -20.92 -4.48 11.63
N TRP A 135 -20.38 -4.40 10.43
CA TRP A 135 -19.63 -3.23 9.99
C TRP A 135 -19.73 -3.01 8.48
N CYS A 136 -19.49 -1.80 8.08
CA CYS A 136 -19.26 -1.41 6.68
C CYS A 136 -18.40 -0.14 6.65
N SER A 137 -17.79 0.15 5.51
CA SER A 137 -17.02 1.38 5.26
C SER A 137 -17.94 2.55 4.91
N ASP A 138 -18.97 2.79 5.75
CA ASP A 138 -19.87 3.92 5.60
C ASP A 138 -19.23 5.20 6.16
N PRO A 139 -19.32 6.35 5.46
CA PRO A 139 -18.82 7.64 5.95
C PRO A 139 -19.33 8.05 7.34
N ALA A 140 -20.51 7.57 7.74
CA ALA A 140 -21.05 7.81 9.08
C ALA A 140 -20.27 7.15 10.20
N ASN A 141 -19.53 6.08 9.89
CA ASN A 141 -18.74 5.31 10.86
C ASN A 141 -17.25 5.69 10.88
N ILE A 142 -16.85 6.75 10.17
CA ILE A 142 -15.47 7.23 10.16
C ILE A 142 -15.08 7.76 11.54
N LEU A 143 -13.95 7.28 12.06
CA LEU A 143 -13.33 7.75 13.30
C LEU A 143 -12.44 8.96 12.99
N LYS A 144 -13.01 10.16 13.06
CA LYS A 144 -12.35 11.42 12.67
C LYS A 144 -11.23 11.85 13.63
N ASP A 145 -11.27 11.36 14.87
CA ASP A 145 -10.32 11.73 15.92
C ASP A 145 -9.06 10.84 15.90
N LEU A 146 -9.01 9.82 15.06
CA LEU A 146 -7.84 8.98 14.90
C LEU A 146 -6.99 9.45 13.73
N PRO A 147 -5.69 9.71 13.93
CA PRO A 147 -4.79 10.03 12.83
C PRO A 147 -4.63 8.80 11.93
N THR A 148 -4.79 8.99 10.64
CA THR A 148 -4.52 7.97 9.65
C THR A 148 -3.09 8.12 9.13
N VAL A 149 -2.40 7.01 8.94
CA VAL A 149 -1.02 6.96 8.40
C VAL A 149 -0.98 6.40 6.98
N GLY A 150 -2.14 6.18 6.38
CA GLY A 150 -2.31 5.66 5.03
C GLY A 150 -2.23 6.72 3.93
N LEU A 151 -2.80 6.39 2.78
CA LEU A 151 -2.90 7.29 1.64
C LEU A 151 -3.98 8.36 1.87
N PRO A 152 -3.95 9.49 1.13
CA PRO A 152 -5.04 10.44 1.14
C PRO A 152 -6.39 9.76 0.84
N GLY A 153 -7.36 9.92 1.74
CA GLY A 153 -8.68 9.26 1.63
C GLY A 153 -8.82 7.97 2.43
N ASP A 154 -7.74 7.45 3.03
CA ASP A 154 -7.84 6.36 3.99
C ASP A 154 -8.42 6.84 5.32
N TYR A 155 -9.33 6.04 5.86
CA TYR A 155 -9.98 6.30 7.15
C TYR A 155 -10.10 5.03 7.96
N PHE A 156 -10.14 5.19 9.27
CA PHE A 156 -10.54 4.14 10.19
C PHE A 156 -12.05 4.19 10.44
N TYR A 157 -12.66 3.01 10.56
CA TYR A 157 -14.09 2.87 10.76
C TYR A 157 -14.40 2.18 12.09
N SER A 158 -15.44 2.66 12.77
CA SER A 158 -16.03 1.95 13.91
C SER A 158 -16.99 0.87 13.42
N PRO A 159 -17.26 -0.18 14.24
CA PRO A 159 -18.33 -1.12 13.94
C PRO A 159 -19.69 -0.39 14.04
N MET A 160 -20.65 -0.81 13.21
CA MET A 160 -22.02 -0.38 13.32
C MET A 160 -22.67 -0.95 14.57
N GLN A 161 -22.39 -2.24 14.87
CA GLN A 161 -22.95 -2.93 16.01
C GLN A 161 -22.07 -4.11 16.41
N LEU A 162 -21.95 -4.32 17.73
CA LEU A 162 -21.42 -5.53 18.35
C LEU A 162 -22.60 -6.36 18.84
N GLN A 163 -22.72 -7.60 18.38
CA GLN A 163 -23.89 -8.44 18.63
C GLN A 163 -23.53 -9.70 19.40
N GLY A 164 -24.50 -10.21 20.16
CA GLY A 164 -24.42 -11.46 20.91
C GLY A 164 -23.64 -11.36 22.22
N GLU A 165 -23.47 -12.50 22.86
CA GLU A 165 -22.75 -12.59 24.12
C GLU A 165 -21.23 -12.56 23.89
N TRP A 166 -20.52 -11.96 24.83
CA TRP A 166 -19.07 -11.99 24.84
C TRP A 166 -18.57 -13.30 25.42
N SER A 167 -17.67 -13.96 24.75
CA SER A 167 -17.07 -15.21 25.19
C SER A 167 -15.60 -15.32 24.72
N PRO A 168 -14.80 -16.22 25.31
CA PRO A 168 -13.38 -16.35 25.06
C PRO A 168 -13.03 -16.53 23.58
N TYR A 169 -11.86 -16.05 23.20
CA TYR A 169 -11.28 -16.32 21.90
C TYR A 169 -11.05 -17.81 21.68
N THR A 170 -11.12 -18.25 20.43
CA THR A 170 -10.84 -19.64 20.05
C THR A 170 -9.35 -19.94 20.15
N GLU A 171 -8.54 -18.98 19.74
CA GLU A 171 -7.08 -19.08 19.73
C GLU A 171 -6.47 -17.68 19.81
N THR A 172 -5.27 -17.61 20.40
CA THR A 172 -4.44 -16.39 20.38
C THR A 172 -3.03 -16.77 19.98
N ILE A 173 -2.50 -16.10 18.96
CA ILE A 173 -1.15 -16.30 18.44
C ILE A 173 -0.33 -15.02 18.56
N CYS A 174 0.99 -15.18 18.60
CA CYS A 174 1.95 -14.12 18.35
C CYS A 174 2.64 -14.41 17.01
N SER A 175 2.52 -13.52 16.06
CA SER A 175 3.24 -13.60 14.79
C SER A 175 4.42 -12.65 14.81
N VAL A 176 5.60 -13.15 14.43
CA VAL A 176 6.85 -12.36 14.39
C VAL A 176 7.42 -12.40 12.99
N ASP A 177 7.65 -11.21 12.45
CA ASP A 177 8.42 -10.96 11.24
C ASP A 177 9.82 -10.46 11.66
N PRO A 178 10.84 -11.33 11.58
CA PRO A 178 12.17 -10.96 12.04
C PRO A 178 12.90 -10.11 11.01
N SER A 179 13.45 -8.97 11.43
CA SER A 179 14.32 -8.18 10.56
C SER A 179 15.65 -8.88 10.35
N GLY A 180 16.19 -8.75 9.13
CA GLY A 180 17.55 -9.16 8.85
C GLY A 180 18.59 -8.16 9.33
N ARG A 181 19.79 -8.22 8.69
CA ARG A 181 20.90 -7.28 8.96
C ARG A 181 20.70 -5.90 8.30
N GLY A 182 19.50 -5.55 7.89
CA GLY A 182 19.17 -4.30 7.22
C GLY A 182 18.73 -3.19 8.17
N ALA A 183 18.10 -2.16 7.60
CA ALA A 183 17.47 -1.06 8.34
C ALA A 183 16.04 -1.38 8.78
N ASP A 184 15.54 -2.57 8.44
CA ASP A 184 14.19 -2.99 8.75
C ASP A 184 14.04 -3.35 10.24
N GLU A 185 12.84 -3.21 10.76
CA GLU A 185 12.51 -3.50 12.16
C GLU A 185 11.92 -4.92 12.29
N THR A 186 12.27 -5.62 13.36
CA THR A 186 11.53 -6.84 13.75
C THR A 186 10.15 -6.45 14.22
N ALA A 187 9.10 -7.05 13.65
CA ALA A 187 7.73 -6.78 14.03
C ALA A 187 7.10 -7.97 14.76
N ALA A 188 6.31 -7.70 15.79
CA ALA A 188 5.52 -8.70 16.50
C ALA A 188 4.05 -8.26 16.60
N ALA A 189 3.12 -9.13 16.20
CA ALA A 189 1.69 -8.89 16.26
C ALA A 189 1.01 -9.95 17.15
N TYR A 190 0.15 -9.50 18.07
CA TYR A 190 -0.64 -10.37 18.96
C TYR A 190 -2.07 -10.40 18.47
N ILE A 191 -2.51 -11.56 18.00
CA ILE A 191 -3.75 -11.71 17.25
C ILE A 191 -4.58 -12.85 17.89
N SER A 192 -5.83 -12.55 18.18
CA SER A 192 -6.81 -13.57 18.58
C SER A 192 -7.81 -13.83 17.45
N GLN A 193 -8.37 -15.01 17.43
CA GLN A 193 -9.40 -15.41 16.47
C GLN A 193 -10.68 -15.83 17.18
N LYS A 194 -11.83 -15.42 16.61
CA LYS A 194 -13.15 -15.93 16.97
C LYS A 194 -14.11 -15.79 15.79
N ASN A 195 -14.86 -16.85 15.50
CA ASN A 195 -15.89 -16.88 14.46
C ASN A 195 -15.40 -16.38 13.08
N GLY A 196 -14.12 -16.67 12.73
CA GLY A 196 -13.51 -16.22 11.47
C GLY A 196 -13.04 -14.76 11.46
N ILE A 197 -13.21 -14.03 12.55
CA ILE A 197 -12.74 -12.65 12.71
C ILE A 197 -11.40 -12.67 13.44
N LEU A 198 -10.46 -11.88 12.97
CA LEU A 198 -9.15 -11.65 13.59
C LEU A 198 -9.18 -10.35 14.41
N TYR A 199 -8.72 -10.44 15.64
CA TYR A 199 -8.65 -9.33 16.59
C TYR A 199 -7.17 -9.00 16.86
N LEU A 200 -6.70 -7.90 16.32
CA LEU A 200 -5.34 -7.40 16.56
C LEU A 200 -5.32 -6.63 17.90
N HIS A 201 -4.68 -7.20 18.90
CA HIS A 201 -4.54 -6.55 20.23
C HIS A 201 -3.46 -5.50 20.26
N GLU A 202 -2.29 -5.82 19.74
CA GLU A 202 -1.13 -4.96 19.73
C GLU A 202 -0.17 -5.37 18.63
N MET A 203 0.52 -4.40 18.08
CA MET A 203 1.65 -4.60 17.16
C MET A 203 2.83 -3.77 17.67
N ARG A 204 4.02 -4.37 17.68
CA ARG A 204 5.27 -3.73 18.12
C ARG A 204 6.33 -3.88 17.07
N ALA A 205 7.19 -2.86 16.97
CA ALA A 205 8.37 -2.87 16.11
C ALA A 205 9.63 -2.65 16.94
N TYR A 206 10.71 -3.36 16.60
CA TYR A 206 11.96 -3.35 17.34
C TYR A 206 13.12 -3.12 16.38
N ARG A 207 13.95 -2.11 16.67
CA ARG A 207 15.17 -1.79 15.89
C ARG A 207 16.37 -2.64 16.24
N ASP A 208 16.36 -3.24 17.42
CA ASP A 208 17.49 -4.02 17.94
C ASP A 208 17.51 -5.49 17.43
N GLY A 209 16.73 -5.79 16.39
CA GLY A 209 16.67 -7.12 15.78
C GLY A 209 16.29 -8.20 16.79
N TYR A 210 17.23 -9.11 17.09
CA TYR A 210 17.02 -10.26 18.00
C TYR A 210 17.70 -10.10 19.35
N SER A 211 17.86 -8.90 19.84
CA SER A 211 18.45 -8.74 21.18
C SER A 211 17.64 -9.48 22.24
N ASP A 212 18.31 -9.90 23.32
CA ASP A 212 17.62 -10.55 24.45
C ASP A 212 16.45 -9.70 24.98
N ASN A 213 16.58 -8.37 24.95
CA ASN A 213 15.53 -7.47 25.35
C ASN A 213 14.31 -7.54 24.43
N THR A 214 14.53 -7.61 23.11
CA THR A 214 13.48 -7.78 22.11
C THR A 214 12.75 -9.10 22.32
N LEU A 215 13.48 -10.19 22.46
CA LEU A 215 12.90 -11.53 22.68
C LEU A 215 12.10 -11.59 23.99
N LEU A 216 12.63 -11.04 25.08
CA LEU A 216 11.94 -10.98 26.36
C LEU A 216 10.68 -10.13 26.29
N ASP A 217 10.68 -9.03 25.53
CA ASP A 217 9.50 -8.17 25.38
C ASP A 217 8.42 -8.86 24.54
N ILE A 218 8.80 -9.58 23.48
CA ILE A 218 7.88 -10.43 22.71
C ILE A 218 7.22 -11.48 23.61
N LEU A 219 8.00 -12.18 24.44
CA LEU A 219 7.48 -13.18 25.36
C LEU A 219 6.55 -12.57 26.43
N ARG A 220 6.85 -11.38 26.90
CA ARG A 220 5.96 -10.62 27.82
C ARG A 220 4.63 -10.30 27.16
N GLY A 221 4.66 -9.91 25.88
CA GLY A 221 3.47 -9.71 25.09
C GLY A 221 2.65 -10.98 24.92
N CYS A 222 3.30 -12.12 24.60
CA CYS A 222 2.64 -13.42 24.54
C CYS A 222 1.92 -13.75 25.85
N LYS A 223 2.59 -13.56 26.98
CA LYS A 223 1.97 -13.77 28.31
C LYS A 223 0.82 -12.81 28.59
N LYS A 224 0.97 -11.54 28.20
CA LYS A 224 -0.06 -10.49 28.41
C LYS A 224 -1.36 -10.84 27.70
N TYR A 225 -1.29 -11.33 26.46
CA TYR A 225 -2.45 -11.62 25.63
C TYR A 225 -2.84 -13.10 25.61
N GLY A 226 -2.13 -13.94 26.36
CA GLY A 226 -2.43 -15.37 26.44
C GLY A 226 -2.14 -16.12 25.13
N ALA A 227 -1.15 -15.67 24.35
CA ALA A 227 -0.76 -16.35 23.13
C ALA A 227 -0.21 -17.74 23.45
N THR A 228 -0.81 -18.77 22.85
CA THR A 228 -0.44 -20.18 23.01
C THR A 228 0.52 -20.64 21.91
N THR A 229 0.58 -19.91 20.82
CA THR A 229 1.37 -20.23 19.64
C THR A 229 2.22 -19.02 19.24
N LEU A 230 3.50 -19.25 19.00
CA LEU A 230 4.42 -18.28 18.42
C LEU A 230 4.74 -18.71 16.99
N VAL A 231 4.38 -17.87 16.02
CA VAL A 231 4.69 -18.08 14.60
C VAL A 231 5.80 -17.11 14.22
N VAL A 232 6.89 -17.63 13.66
CA VAL A 232 8.01 -16.82 13.22
C VAL A 232 8.25 -17.07 11.75
N GLU A 233 8.39 -16.01 10.96
CA GLU A 233 8.71 -16.13 9.54
C GLU A 233 10.13 -16.69 9.36
N SER A 234 10.26 -17.80 8.59
CA SER A 234 11.49 -18.57 8.46
C SER A 234 12.32 -18.26 7.20
N ASN A 235 11.87 -17.33 6.37
CA ASN A 235 12.54 -16.99 5.10
C ASN A 235 13.79 -16.11 5.26
N PHE A 236 14.14 -15.70 6.47
CA PHE A 236 15.41 -15.08 6.79
C PHE A 236 16.49 -16.14 7.06
N GLY A 237 17.42 -16.26 6.13
CA GLY A 237 18.35 -17.37 5.92
C GLY A 237 19.37 -17.70 6.97
N ASP A 238 19.32 -17.23 8.21
CA ASP A 238 20.37 -17.47 9.20
C ASP A 238 19.97 -18.42 10.34
N GLY A 239 18.79 -19.05 10.30
CA GLY A 239 18.43 -20.09 11.28
C GLY A 239 18.40 -19.62 12.76
N ILE A 240 18.24 -18.33 13.01
CA ILE A 240 18.41 -17.71 14.33
C ILE A 240 17.22 -18.02 15.28
N VAL A 241 16.19 -18.65 14.77
CA VAL A 241 14.95 -18.95 15.53
C VAL A 241 14.69 -20.46 15.59
N ALA A 242 15.73 -21.29 15.48
CA ALA A 242 15.61 -22.72 15.71
C ALA A 242 15.94 -23.09 17.16
#